data_21321f9ffa1bc35173888d0be30e495e
#
_entry.id   21321f9ffa1bc35173888d0be30e495e
#
_cell.length_a   1.000
_cell.length_b   1.000
_cell.length_c   1.000
_cell.angle_alpha   90.00
_cell.angle_beta   90.00
_cell.angle_gamma   90.00
#
_symmetry.space_group_name_H-M   'P 1'
#
loop_
_entity.id
_entity.type
_entity.pdbx_description
1 polymer ?
#
loop_
_entity_poly.entity_id
_entity_poly.type
_entity_poly.pdbx_seq_one_letter_code
_entity_poly.pdbx_strand_id
1 'polypeptide(L)'
;MKKFILIFLLCLILNNAKSIEVKIIHSIQNEIITNIDIKKEFKYLIALNNSLKELDKEKILIISNESIIREKIKKIEISKHFKEIKLNEDYSEAILKNIYSR
;
A
#
# COMPACT_ATOMS: atom_id res chain seq x y z
N MET A 1 -41.13 22.06 -14.63
CA MET A 1 -40.64 22.16 -13.25
C MET A 1 -40.23 20.81 -12.65
N LYS A 2 -40.94 19.72 -12.90
CA LYS A 2 -40.55 18.38 -12.41
C LYS A 2 -39.16 17.92 -12.92
N LYS A 3 -38.76 18.30 -14.14
CA LYS A 3 -37.44 17.98 -14.72
C LYS A 3 -36.31 18.74 -14.01
N PHE A 4 -36.52 19.96 -13.53
CA PHE A 4 -35.56 20.73 -12.79
C PHE A 4 -35.30 20.16 -11.39
N ILE A 5 -36.32 19.65 -10.74
CA ILE A 5 -36.22 18.98 -9.42
C ILE A 5 -35.43 17.69 -9.55
N LEU A 6 -35.66 16.93 -10.64
CA LEU A 6 -34.92 15.68 -10.90
C LEU A 6 -33.42 15.93 -11.13
N ILE A 7 -33.08 16.97 -11.91
CA ILE A 7 -31.69 17.37 -12.18
C ILE A 7 -31.01 17.84 -10.89
N PHE A 8 -31.71 18.63 -10.08
CA PHE A 8 -31.22 19.12 -8.80
C PHE A 8 -30.98 17.97 -7.80
N LEU A 9 -31.89 16.98 -7.75
CA LEU A 9 -31.75 15.78 -6.94
C LEU A 9 -30.57 14.93 -7.41
N LEU A 10 -30.37 14.81 -8.74
CA LEU A 10 -29.24 14.09 -9.32
C LEU A 10 -27.90 14.74 -8.97
N CYS A 11 -27.82 16.08 -8.98
CA CYS A 11 -26.63 16.83 -8.57
C CYS A 11 -26.27 16.64 -7.09
N LEU A 12 -27.26 16.48 -6.21
CA LEU A 12 -27.04 16.20 -4.78
C LEU A 12 -26.43 14.81 -4.54
N ILE A 13 -26.77 13.83 -5.37
CA ILE A 13 -26.24 12.46 -5.24
C ILE A 13 -24.76 12.39 -5.68
N LEU A 14 -24.36 13.24 -6.63
CA LEU A 14 -22.99 13.27 -7.15
C LEU A 14 -21.96 13.91 -6.20
N ASN A 15 -22.40 14.57 -5.14
CA ASN A 15 -21.51 15.26 -4.19
C ASN A 15 -20.92 14.34 -3.10
N ASN A 16 -21.18 13.03 -3.15
CA ASN A 16 -20.64 12.08 -2.18
C ASN A 16 -19.30 11.45 -2.61
N ALA A 17 -18.54 12.11 -3.47
CA ALA A 17 -17.19 11.67 -3.79
C ALA A 17 -16.27 11.90 -2.58
N LYS A 18 -16.03 10.84 -1.80
CA LYS A 18 -15.00 10.85 -0.76
C LYS A 18 -13.65 10.95 -1.43
N SER A 19 -13.03 12.09 -1.36
CA SER A 19 -11.62 12.24 -1.75
C SER A 19 -10.74 11.54 -0.71
N ILE A 20 -9.81 10.69 -1.19
CA ILE A 20 -8.79 10.09 -0.34
C ILE A 20 -7.71 11.15 -0.13
N GLU A 21 -7.56 11.63 1.10
CA GLU A 21 -6.50 12.56 1.45
C GLU A 21 -5.17 11.81 1.56
N VAL A 22 -4.20 12.18 0.73
CA VAL A 22 -2.85 11.63 0.77
C VAL A 22 -1.98 12.50 1.68
N LYS A 23 -1.43 11.90 2.74
CA LYS A 23 -0.51 12.57 3.68
C LYS A 23 0.85 11.89 3.65
N ILE A 24 1.91 12.69 3.60
CA ILE A 24 3.28 12.20 3.76
C ILE A 24 3.55 11.99 5.24
N ILE A 25 3.87 10.75 5.61
CA ILE A 25 4.15 10.36 6.99
C ILE A 25 5.65 10.38 7.27
N HIS A 26 6.45 9.84 6.35
CA HIS A 26 7.91 9.81 6.45
C HIS A 26 8.55 10.17 5.11
N SER A 27 9.73 10.76 5.19
CA SER A 27 10.61 10.99 4.04
C SER A 27 12.00 10.44 4.37
N ILE A 28 12.49 9.50 3.57
CA ILE A 28 13.80 8.86 3.73
C ILE A 28 14.56 9.04 2.42
N GLN A 29 15.53 9.96 2.41
CA GLN A 29 16.25 10.35 1.19
C GLN A 29 15.26 10.75 0.07
N ASN A 30 15.26 10.04 -1.06
CA ASN A 30 14.35 10.29 -2.19
C ASN A 30 13.05 9.47 -2.12
N GLU A 31 12.87 8.66 -1.07
CA GLU A 31 11.69 7.84 -0.87
C GLU A 31 10.71 8.51 0.08
N ILE A 32 9.45 8.54 -0.31
CA ILE A 32 8.35 9.11 0.47
C ILE A 32 7.41 7.98 0.89
N ILE A 33 7.04 7.96 2.17
CA ILE A 33 6.05 7.03 2.71
C ILE A 33 4.79 7.82 3.05
N THR A 34 3.67 7.44 2.43
CA THR A 34 2.37 8.05 2.65
C THR A 34 1.49 7.21 3.57
N ASN A 35 0.40 7.80 4.03
CA ASN A 35 -0.64 7.07 4.77
C ASN A 35 -1.26 5.92 3.93
N ILE A 36 -1.32 6.09 2.61
CA ILE A 36 -1.81 5.05 1.69
C ILE A 36 -0.86 3.85 1.66
N ASP A 37 0.44 4.10 1.65
CA ASP A 37 1.47 3.05 1.68
C ASP A 37 1.37 2.21 2.96
N ILE A 38 1.22 2.85 4.10
CA ILE A 38 1.04 2.18 5.39
C ILE A 38 -0.25 1.34 5.40
N LYS A 39 -1.34 1.86 4.83
CA LYS A 39 -2.60 1.13 4.73
C LYS A 39 -2.50 -0.11 3.82
N LYS A 40 -1.76 -0.02 2.72
CA LYS A 40 -1.48 -1.15 1.84
C LYS A 40 -0.63 -2.21 2.56
N GLU A 41 0.41 -1.78 3.27
CA GLU A 41 1.26 -2.68 4.06
C GLU A 41 0.46 -3.38 5.16
N PHE A 42 -0.42 -2.67 5.85
CA PHE A 42 -1.35 -3.24 6.82
C PHE A 42 -2.17 -4.40 6.23
N LYS A 43 -2.78 -4.18 5.06
CA LYS A 43 -3.55 -5.22 4.37
C LYS A 43 -2.69 -6.40 3.94
N TYR A 44 -1.50 -6.12 3.45
CA TYR A 44 -0.54 -7.13 3.01
C TYR A 44 -0.10 -8.02 4.17
N LEU A 45 0.28 -7.44 5.29
CA LEU A 45 0.70 -8.19 6.48
C LEU A 45 -0.40 -9.08 7.03
N ILE A 46 -1.64 -8.60 7.08
CA ILE A 46 -2.80 -9.39 7.51
C ILE A 46 -3.06 -10.55 6.53
N ALA A 47 -2.89 -10.33 5.22
CA ALA A 47 -3.06 -11.36 4.22
C ALA A 47 -1.99 -12.47 4.34
N LEU A 48 -0.75 -12.10 4.70
CA LEU A 48 0.34 -13.05 4.93
C LEU A 48 0.17 -13.83 6.24
N ASN A 49 -0.34 -13.19 7.28
CA ASN A 49 -0.47 -13.78 8.60
C ASN A 49 -1.80 -13.40 9.25
N ASN A 50 -2.76 -14.32 9.17
CA ASN A 50 -4.10 -14.13 9.73
C ASN A 50 -4.12 -13.91 11.24
N SER A 51 -3.13 -14.43 11.97
CA SER A 51 -3.05 -14.24 13.43
C SER A 51 -2.86 -12.78 13.84
N LEU A 52 -2.39 -11.93 12.93
CA LEU A 52 -2.28 -10.49 13.17
C LEU A 52 -3.64 -9.82 13.39
N LYS A 53 -4.74 -10.41 12.91
CA LYS A 53 -6.11 -9.90 13.15
C LYS A 53 -6.51 -9.91 14.63
N GLU A 54 -5.86 -10.73 15.43
CA GLU A 54 -6.10 -10.81 16.88
C GLU A 54 -5.45 -9.67 17.65
N LEU A 55 -4.52 -8.95 17.03
CA LEU A 55 -3.88 -7.78 17.62
C LEU A 55 -4.76 -6.53 17.49
N ASP A 56 -4.57 -5.58 18.40
CA ASP A 56 -5.18 -4.26 18.29
C ASP A 56 -4.76 -3.56 17.00
N LYS A 57 -5.68 -2.84 16.42
CA LYS A 57 -5.46 -2.10 15.16
C LYS A 57 -4.24 -1.16 15.25
N GLU A 58 -4.05 -0.51 16.39
CA GLU A 58 -2.89 0.36 16.63
C GLU A 58 -1.57 -0.40 16.55
N LYS A 59 -1.49 -1.58 17.15
CA LYS A 59 -0.30 -2.45 17.08
C LYS A 59 0.03 -2.87 15.67
N ILE A 60 -0.99 -3.24 14.90
CA ILE A 60 -0.81 -3.62 13.49
C ILE A 60 -0.34 -2.42 12.66
N LEU A 61 -0.83 -1.22 12.94
CA LEU A 61 -0.37 0.00 12.26
C LEU A 61 1.09 0.33 12.58
N ILE A 62 1.53 0.14 13.84
CA ILE A 62 2.93 0.31 14.23
C ILE A 62 3.82 -0.70 13.48
N ILE A 63 3.42 -1.97 13.45
CA ILE A 63 4.16 -3.02 12.73
C ILE A 63 4.23 -2.70 11.23
N SER A 64 3.12 -2.25 10.64
CA SER A 64 3.05 -1.86 9.23
C SER A 64 3.98 -0.70 8.91
N ASN A 65 4.02 0.31 9.78
CA ASN A 65 4.89 1.46 9.65
C ASN A 65 6.38 1.05 9.71
N GLU A 66 6.75 0.24 10.68
CA GLU A 66 8.12 -0.28 10.81
C GLU A 66 8.52 -1.18 9.64
N SER A 67 7.59 -2.00 9.15
CA SER A 67 7.81 -2.89 8.02
C SER A 67 8.12 -2.10 6.75
N ILE A 68 7.31 -1.08 6.44
CA ILE A 68 7.49 -0.29 5.21
C ILE A 68 8.76 0.58 5.29
N ILE A 69 9.10 1.10 6.45
CA ILE A 69 10.36 1.83 6.66
C ILE A 69 11.55 0.92 6.37
N ARG A 70 11.56 -0.28 6.93
CA ARG A 70 12.61 -1.28 6.67
C ARG A 70 12.73 -1.64 5.20
N GLU A 71 11.61 -1.84 4.53
CA GLU A 71 11.58 -2.13 3.09
C GLU A 71 12.21 -1.00 2.27
N LYS A 72 11.86 0.24 2.58
CA LYS A 72 12.43 1.41 1.90
C LYS A 72 13.92 1.57 2.14
N ILE A 73 14.39 1.36 3.36
CA ILE A 73 15.82 1.38 3.70
C ILE A 73 16.57 0.30 2.92
N LYS A 74 16.06 -0.93 2.88
CA LYS A 74 16.65 -2.03 2.09
C LYS A 74 16.73 -1.68 0.61
N LYS A 75 15.67 -1.11 0.06
CA LYS A 75 15.63 -0.68 -1.34
C LYS A 75 16.71 0.36 -1.64
N ILE A 76 16.86 1.35 -0.77
CA ILE A 76 17.88 2.39 -0.90
C ILE A 76 19.28 1.78 -0.85
N GLU A 77 19.56 0.90 0.11
CA GLU A 77 20.85 0.21 0.23
C GLU A 77 21.17 -0.67 -0.98
N ILE A 78 20.21 -1.43 -1.46
CA ILE A 78 20.36 -2.25 -2.66
C ILE A 78 20.62 -1.37 -3.89
N SER A 79 19.94 -0.26 -4.05
CA SER A 79 20.12 0.64 -5.18
C SER A 79 21.47 1.36 -5.21
N LYS A 80 22.14 1.52 -4.05
CA LYS A 80 23.51 2.04 -3.98
C LYS A 80 24.55 1.08 -4.58
N HIS A 81 24.31 -0.22 -4.46
CA HIS A 81 25.22 -1.26 -4.92
C HIS A 81 24.91 -1.76 -6.33
N PHE A 82 23.66 -1.64 -6.75
CA PHE A 82 23.17 -2.13 -8.05
C PHE A 82 22.42 -1.02 -8.78
N LYS A 83 22.94 -0.57 -9.91
CA LYS A 83 22.29 0.47 -10.74
C LYS A 83 20.96 0.01 -11.36
N GLU A 84 20.82 -1.28 -11.59
CA GLU A 84 19.60 -1.91 -12.08
C GLU A 84 19.46 -3.29 -11.47
N ILE A 85 18.36 -3.50 -10.74
CA ILE A 85 17.99 -4.86 -10.31
C ILE A 85 17.11 -5.44 -11.39
N LYS A 86 17.73 -6.13 -12.35
CA LYS A 86 17.01 -6.98 -13.29
C LYS A 86 16.97 -8.39 -12.73
N LEU A 87 15.78 -8.83 -12.33
CA LEU A 87 15.53 -10.25 -12.12
C LEU A 87 15.58 -10.94 -13.46
N ASN A 88 16.45 -11.96 -13.57
CA ASN A 88 16.40 -12.86 -14.72
C ASN A 88 15.02 -13.51 -14.78
N GLU A 89 14.39 -13.55 -15.95
CA GLU A 89 13.03 -14.11 -16.13
C GLU A 89 12.96 -15.55 -15.60
N ASP A 90 13.97 -16.38 -15.87
CA ASP A 90 14.05 -17.75 -15.37
C ASP A 90 14.02 -17.84 -13.83
N TYR A 91 14.66 -16.89 -13.17
CA TYR A 91 14.71 -16.85 -11.72
C TYR A 91 13.37 -16.38 -11.13
N SER A 92 12.72 -15.40 -11.75
CA SER A 92 11.40 -14.93 -11.32
C SER A 92 10.33 -16.00 -11.54
N GLU A 93 10.37 -16.77 -12.64
CA GLU A 93 9.50 -17.92 -12.87
C GLU A 93 9.70 -19.00 -11.81
N ALA A 94 10.94 -19.34 -11.48
CA ALA A 94 11.26 -20.33 -10.45
C ALA A 94 10.70 -19.93 -9.07
N ILE A 95 10.81 -18.65 -8.69
CA ILE A 95 10.25 -18.12 -7.45
C ILE A 95 8.72 -18.19 -7.46
N LEU A 96 8.07 -17.75 -8.54
CA LEU A 96 6.63 -17.81 -8.69
C LEU A 96 6.11 -19.25 -8.61
N LYS A 97 6.74 -20.17 -9.32
CA LYS A 97 6.39 -21.59 -9.28
C LYS A 97 6.52 -22.16 -7.86
N ASN A 98 7.53 -21.77 -7.14
CA ASN A 98 7.75 -22.22 -5.75
C ASN A 98 6.69 -21.67 -4.78
N ILE A 99 6.26 -20.42 -4.98
CA ILE A 99 5.19 -19.80 -4.20
C ILE A 99 3.84 -20.43 -4.50
N TYR A 100 3.50 -20.68 -5.76
CA TYR A 100 2.23 -21.28 -6.17
C TYR A 100 2.13 -22.79 -5.90
N SER A 101 3.24 -23.48 -5.69
CA SER A 101 3.26 -24.92 -5.36
C SER A 101 3.11 -25.22 -3.85
N ARG A 102 3.08 -24.21 -3.04
CA ARG A 102 2.82 -24.28 -1.60
C ARG A 102 1.34 -24.15 -1.32
#